data_de7a73b9cf9ab9ee35ccd06c3d465547
#
_entry.id   de7a73b9cf9ab9ee35ccd06c3d465547
#
_cell.length_a   1.000
_cell.length_b   1.000
_cell.length_c   1.000
_cell.angle_alpha   90.00
_cell.angle_beta   90.00
_cell.angle_gamma   90.00
#
_symmetry.space_group_name_H-M   'P 1'
#
loop_
_entity.id
_entity.type
_entity.pdbx_description
1 polymer ?
#
loop_
_entity_poly.entity_id
_entity_poly.type
_entity_poly.pdbx_seq_one_letter_code
_entity_poly.pdbx_strand_id
1 'polypeptide(L)'
;MRVAICDDNQQDIERIRRYTLRMIDYAVEYVFYTRPEELLRECADAEQKPDMYILDIEMPGMDGLAVAKQIRETDSKALLVFLTSYTKYMPSVFEVVTFDFIPKPISEERLRVLFEKAGT
;
A
#
# COMPACT_ATOMS: atom_id res chain seq x y z
N MET A 1 13.17 4.72 3.36
CA MET A 1 11.70 4.74 3.44
C MET A 1 11.20 3.33 3.70
N ARG A 2 10.22 3.18 4.54
CA ARG A 2 9.61 1.89 4.85
C ARG A 2 8.23 1.82 4.20
N VAL A 3 7.96 0.74 3.46
CA VAL A 3 6.72 0.53 2.71
C VAL A 3 6.06 -0.77 3.15
N ALA A 4 4.79 -0.68 3.59
CA ALA A 4 3.97 -1.84 3.89
C ALA A 4 3.00 -2.07 2.74
N ILE A 5 2.93 -3.29 2.26
CA ILE A 5 2.09 -3.66 1.11
C ILE A 5 1.12 -4.75 1.58
N CYS A 6 -0.17 -4.52 1.39
CA CYS A 6 -1.19 -5.48 1.78
C CYS A 6 -2.11 -5.81 0.60
N ASP A 7 -2.17 -7.09 0.26
CA ASP A 7 -3.03 -7.61 -0.81
C ASP A 7 -3.33 -9.07 -0.50
N ASP A 8 -4.59 -9.45 -0.50
CA ASP A 8 -4.99 -10.83 -0.21
C ASP A 8 -4.70 -11.79 -1.38
N ASN A 9 -4.39 -11.24 -2.55
CA ASN A 9 -4.06 -12.05 -3.72
C ASN A 9 -2.56 -12.34 -3.74
N GLN A 10 -2.21 -13.60 -3.55
CA GLN A 10 -0.81 -14.03 -3.48
C GLN A 10 -0.05 -13.75 -4.77
N GLN A 11 -0.71 -13.86 -5.92
CA GLN A 11 -0.06 -13.60 -7.21
C GLN A 11 0.31 -12.12 -7.36
N ASP A 12 -0.55 -11.22 -6.89
CA ASP A 12 -0.26 -9.78 -6.92
C ASP A 12 0.89 -9.45 -5.99
N ILE A 13 0.93 -10.05 -4.80
CA ILE A 13 2.05 -9.87 -3.86
C ILE A 13 3.36 -10.35 -4.51
N GLU A 14 3.36 -11.52 -5.13
CA GLU A 14 4.58 -12.06 -5.76
C GLU A 14 5.02 -11.19 -6.94
N ARG A 15 4.08 -10.63 -7.68
CA ARG A 15 4.40 -9.71 -8.78
C ARG A 15 5.12 -8.48 -8.26
N ILE A 16 4.58 -7.85 -7.22
CA ILE A 16 5.19 -6.66 -6.63
C ILE A 16 6.55 -7.00 -6.04
N ARG A 17 6.64 -8.14 -5.35
CA ARG A 17 7.90 -8.59 -4.77
C ARG A 17 9.00 -8.72 -5.84
N ARG A 18 8.66 -9.28 -7.01
CA ARG A 18 9.63 -9.39 -8.11
C ARG A 18 10.09 -8.03 -8.58
N TYR A 19 9.18 -7.06 -8.68
CA TYR A 19 9.53 -5.71 -9.10
C TYR A 19 10.47 -5.05 -8.09
N THR A 20 10.21 -5.21 -6.80
CA THR A 20 11.04 -4.56 -5.76
C THR A 20 12.45 -5.12 -5.75
N LEU A 21 12.65 -6.37 -6.12
CA LEU A 21 13.99 -6.94 -6.21
C LEU A 21 14.85 -6.28 -7.29
N ARG A 22 14.22 -5.64 -8.26
CA ARG A 22 14.91 -4.93 -9.34
C ARG A 22 15.12 -3.46 -9.06
N MET A 23 14.59 -2.95 -7.95
CA MET A 23 14.61 -1.52 -7.59
C MET A 23 15.63 -1.24 -6.50
N ILE A 24 16.85 -1.75 -6.69
CA ILE A 24 17.90 -1.63 -5.68
C ILE A 24 18.47 -0.22 -5.57
N ASP A 25 18.18 0.63 -6.55
CA ASP A 25 18.59 2.04 -6.55
C ASP A 25 17.72 2.92 -5.65
N TYR A 26 16.61 2.37 -5.14
CA TYR A 26 15.78 3.08 -4.17
C TYR A 26 16.06 2.55 -2.77
N ALA A 27 16.24 3.46 -1.83
CA ALA A 27 16.50 3.09 -0.42
C ALA A 27 15.18 2.79 0.28
N VAL A 28 14.59 1.63 0.01
CA VAL A 28 13.27 1.25 0.51
C VAL A 28 13.32 -0.12 1.18
N GLU A 29 12.74 -0.20 2.38
CA GLU A 29 12.46 -1.46 3.06
C GLU A 29 11.01 -1.84 2.79
N TYR A 30 10.77 -3.10 2.44
CA TYR A 30 9.43 -3.60 2.10
C TYR A 30 8.98 -4.63 3.11
N VAL A 31 7.70 -4.53 3.53
CA VAL A 31 7.05 -5.56 4.33
C VAL A 31 5.74 -5.92 3.63
N PHE A 32 5.50 -7.22 3.43
CA PHE A 32 4.36 -7.73 2.68
C PHE A 32 3.37 -8.43 3.60
N TYR A 33 2.10 -8.13 3.43
CA TYR A 33 1.01 -8.73 4.19
C TYR A 33 -0.06 -9.24 3.23
N THR A 34 -0.63 -10.39 3.55
CA THR A 34 -1.80 -10.92 2.84
C THR A 34 -3.08 -10.75 3.65
N ARG A 35 -2.96 -10.29 4.90
CA ARG A 35 -4.07 -10.13 5.82
C ARG A 35 -4.02 -8.76 6.45
N PRO A 36 -5.11 -7.96 6.31
CA PRO A 36 -5.10 -6.59 6.85
C PRO A 36 -4.99 -6.55 8.37
N GLU A 37 -5.56 -7.53 9.08
CA GLU A 37 -5.50 -7.56 10.54
C GLU A 37 -4.06 -7.66 11.03
N GLU A 38 -3.24 -8.44 10.33
CA GLU A 38 -1.85 -8.60 10.68
C GLU A 38 -1.06 -7.31 10.46
N LEU A 39 -1.31 -6.62 9.35
CA LEU A 39 -0.70 -5.32 9.07
C LEU A 39 -1.03 -4.33 10.18
N LEU A 40 -2.31 -4.21 10.53
CA LEU A 40 -2.75 -3.26 11.53
C LEU A 40 -2.15 -3.56 12.91
N ARG A 41 -2.09 -4.83 13.28
CA ARG A 41 -1.51 -5.23 14.57
C ARG A 41 -0.02 -4.88 14.64
N GLU A 42 0.73 -5.20 13.60
CA GLU A 42 2.17 -4.98 13.59
C GLU A 42 2.53 -3.51 13.48
N CYS A 43 1.78 -2.75 12.69
CA CYS A 43 2.11 -1.34 12.45
C CYS A 43 1.61 -0.41 13.54
N ALA A 44 0.58 -0.80 14.30
CA ALA A 44 0.01 0.06 15.34
C ALA A 44 1.01 0.37 16.46
N ASP A 45 1.80 -0.63 16.86
CA ASP A 45 2.74 -0.52 17.98
C ASP A 45 4.18 -0.35 17.53
N ALA A 46 4.41 -0.17 16.23
CA ALA A 46 5.76 -0.11 15.70
C ALA A 46 6.46 1.18 16.13
N GLU A 47 7.68 1.06 16.65
CA GLU A 47 8.54 2.22 16.88
C GLU A 47 8.88 2.89 15.55
N GLN A 48 8.99 2.06 14.49
CA GLN A 48 9.24 2.52 13.13
C GLN A 48 8.05 2.19 12.28
N LYS A 49 7.12 3.12 12.19
CA LYS A 49 5.93 2.97 11.36
C LYS A 49 6.29 3.08 9.88
N PRO A 50 5.54 2.41 9.00
CA PRO A 50 5.72 2.61 7.56
C PRO A 50 5.51 4.06 7.16
N ASP A 51 6.30 4.50 6.19
CA ASP A 51 6.12 5.83 5.58
C ASP A 51 5.04 5.80 4.50
N MET A 52 4.84 4.64 3.90
CA MET A 52 3.88 4.43 2.83
C MET A 52 3.18 3.09 3.02
N TYR A 53 1.87 3.08 2.74
CA TYR A 53 1.08 1.86 2.68
C TYR A 53 0.51 1.70 1.29
N ILE A 54 0.71 0.54 0.68
CA ILE A 54 0.11 0.18 -0.59
C ILE A 54 -0.94 -0.88 -0.29
N LEU A 55 -2.21 -0.53 -0.46
CA LEU A 55 -3.34 -1.33 0.01
C LEU A 55 -4.25 -1.71 -1.14
N ASP A 56 -4.51 -3.01 -1.29
CA ASP A 56 -5.57 -3.48 -2.17
C ASP A 56 -6.91 -3.07 -1.55
N ILE A 57 -7.84 -2.58 -2.36
CA ILE A 57 -9.17 -2.20 -1.87
C ILE A 57 -10.03 -3.44 -1.65
N GLU A 58 -10.03 -4.37 -2.59
CA GLU A 58 -10.93 -5.53 -2.55
C GLU A 58 -10.32 -6.67 -1.73
N MET A 59 -10.50 -6.63 -0.41
CA MET A 59 -10.07 -7.71 0.47
C MET A 59 -11.26 -8.20 1.29
N PRO A 60 -11.38 -9.54 1.51
CA PRO A 60 -12.49 -10.06 2.32
C PRO A 60 -12.39 -9.61 3.77
N GLY A 61 -13.53 -9.32 4.37
CA GLY A 61 -13.62 -8.89 5.75
C GLY A 61 -13.40 -7.41 5.92
N MET A 62 -12.17 -6.97 5.83
CA MET A 62 -11.81 -5.56 5.95
C MET A 62 -11.14 -5.09 4.66
N ASP A 63 -11.79 -4.21 3.91
CA ASP A 63 -11.24 -3.70 2.67
C ASP A 63 -10.13 -2.66 2.91
N GLY A 64 -9.44 -2.31 1.83
CA GLY A 64 -8.30 -1.38 1.93
C GLY A 64 -8.70 0.00 2.43
N LEU A 65 -9.91 0.45 2.13
CA LEU A 65 -10.38 1.76 2.59
C LEU A 65 -10.57 1.75 4.12
N ALA A 66 -11.14 0.67 4.65
CA ALA A 66 -11.31 0.52 6.10
C ALA A 66 -9.95 0.48 6.81
N VAL A 67 -8.97 -0.22 6.22
CA VAL A 67 -7.61 -0.25 6.75
C VAL A 67 -7.01 1.15 6.77
N ALA A 68 -7.17 1.89 5.67
CA ALA A 68 -6.64 3.25 5.56
C ALA A 68 -7.23 4.19 6.60
N LYS A 69 -8.53 4.07 6.87
CA LYS A 69 -9.18 4.90 7.89
C LYS A 69 -8.59 4.63 9.28
N GLN A 70 -8.32 3.38 9.60
CA GLN A 70 -7.70 3.04 10.87
C GLN A 70 -6.27 3.56 10.97
N ILE A 71 -5.51 3.47 9.87
CA ILE A 71 -4.16 4.02 9.85
C ILE A 71 -4.18 5.52 10.12
N ARG A 72 -5.11 6.24 9.51
CA ARG A 72 -5.23 7.69 9.69
C ARG A 72 -5.56 8.11 11.12
N GLU A 73 -6.18 7.26 11.89
CA GLU A 73 -6.48 7.57 13.29
C GLU A 73 -5.21 7.75 14.12
N THR A 74 -4.12 7.06 13.74
CA THR A 74 -2.86 7.09 14.50
C THR A 74 -1.70 7.69 13.72
N ASP A 75 -1.84 7.89 12.43
CA ASP A 75 -0.76 8.42 11.59
C ASP A 75 -1.34 9.30 10.48
N SER A 76 -1.25 10.60 10.67
CA SER A 76 -1.75 11.56 9.68
C SER A 76 -0.77 11.82 8.54
N LYS A 77 0.46 11.33 8.65
CA LYS A 77 1.55 11.66 7.71
C LYS A 77 1.85 10.55 6.71
N ALA A 78 1.45 9.31 6.99
CA ALA A 78 1.73 8.19 6.10
C ALA A 78 1.13 8.44 4.70
N LEU A 79 1.86 8.01 3.68
CA LEU A 79 1.37 8.05 2.31
C LEU A 79 0.49 6.83 2.08
N LEU A 80 -0.76 7.06 1.70
CA LEU A 80 -1.71 5.98 1.43
C LEU A 80 -1.90 5.83 -0.06
N VAL A 81 -1.66 4.62 -0.55
CA VAL A 81 -1.76 4.27 -1.97
C VAL A 81 -2.72 3.09 -2.09
N PHE A 82 -3.66 3.19 -3.01
CA PHE A 82 -4.63 2.12 -3.23
C PHE A 82 -4.39 1.40 -4.54
N LEU A 83 -4.51 0.07 -4.51
CA LEU A 83 -4.53 -0.78 -5.69
C LEU A 83 -5.93 -1.33 -5.87
N THR A 84 -6.47 -1.33 -7.09
CA THR A 84 -7.79 -1.90 -7.32
C THR A 84 -8.00 -2.31 -8.78
N SER A 85 -8.80 -3.36 -8.97
CA SER A 85 -9.30 -3.77 -10.28
C SER A 85 -10.57 -3.03 -10.67
N TYR A 86 -11.20 -2.29 -9.74
CA TYR A 86 -12.50 -1.67 -9.96
C TYR A 86 -12.42 -0.16 -9.81
N THR A 87 -12.68 0.54 -10.91
CA THR A 87 -12.69 2.01 -10.92
C THR A 87 -13.84 2.59 -10.10
N LYS A 88 -14.88 1.79 -9.82
CA LYS A 88 -16.01 2.25 -9.02
C LYS A 88 -15.64 2.67 -7.59
N TYR A 89 -14.49 2.23 -7.10
CA TYR A 89 -14.03 2.62 -5.77
C TYR A 89 -13.33 3.98 -5.75
N MET A 90 -13.07 4.56 -6.91
CA MET A 90 -12.35 5.81 -7.02
C MET A 90 -12.92 6.94 -6.17
N PRO A 91 -14.25 7.17 -6.16
CA PRO A 91 -14.80 8.25 -5.33
C PRO A 91 -14.59 8.00 -3.83
N SER A 92 -14.63 6.75 -3.40
CA SER A 92 -14.52 6.39 -1.98
C SER A 92 -13.13 6.60 -1.42
N VAL A 93 -12.07 6.50 -2.23
CA VAL A 93 -10.70 6.69 -1.73
C VAL A 93 -10.44 8.13 -1.30
N PHE A 94 -11.26 9.08 -1.74
CA PHE A 94 -11.13 10.47 -1.33
C PHE A 94 -11.70 10.75 0.07
N GLU A 95 -12.29 9.76 0.73
CA GLU A 95 -12.70 9.88 2.13
C GLU A 95 -11.51 9.95 3.07
N VAL A 96 -10.32 9.53 2.60
CA VAL A 96 -9.06 9.71 3.31
C VAL A 96 -8.10 10.49 2.41
N VAL A 97 -7.08 11.09 3.02
CA VAL A 97 -6.06 11.79 2.22
C VAL A 97 -5.21 10.74 1.52
N THR A 98 -5.40 10.62 0.21
CA THR A 98 -4.79 9.59 -0.63
C THR A 98 -3.62 10.17 -1.42
N PHE A 99 -2.47 9.48 -1.37
CA PHE A 99 -1.29 9.90 -2.13
C PHE A 99 -1.39 9.48 -3.60
N ASP A 100 -1.84 8.24 -3.85
CA ASP A 100 -1.98 7.74 -5.21
C ASP A 100 -3.02 6.62 -5.29
N PHE A 101 -3.52 6.41 -6.49
CA PHE A 101 -4.49 5.37 -6.81
C PHE A 101 -4.01 4.65 -8.07
N ILE A 102 -3.80 3.35 -7.98
CA ILE A 102 -3.19 2.58 -9.06
C ILE A 102 -4.10 1.43 -9.48
N PRO A 103 -4.58 1.43 -10.73
CA PRO A 103 -5.33 0.29 -11.24
C PRO A 103 -4.46 -0.95 -11.39
N LYS A 104 -5.03 -2.11 -11.11
CA LYS A 104 -4.38 -3.38 -11.36
C LYS A 104 -4.51 -3.79 -12.82
N PRO A 105 -3.57 -4.51 -13.36
CA PRO A 105 -2.32 -4.97 -12.75
C PRO A 105 -1.27 -3.85 -12.72
N ILE A 106 -0.59 -3.71 -11.59
CA ILE A 106 0.50 -2.73 -11.49
C ILE A 106 1.70 -3.21 -12.30
N SER A 107 2.34 -2.29 -13.02
CA SER A 107 3.58 -2.58 -13.75
C SER A 107 4.78 -2.15 -12.92
N GLU A 108 5.95 -2.66 -13.28
CA GLU A 108 7.19 -2.25 -12.65
C GLU A 108 7.43 -0.76 -12.84
N GLU A 109 7.18 -0.24 -14.04
CA GLU A 109 7.35 1.18 -14.31
C GLU A 109 6.44 2.04 -13.45
N ARG A 110 5.18 1.61 -13.30
CA ARG A 110 4.22 2.36 -12.48
C ARG A 110 4.66 2.41 -11.03
N LEU A 111 5.25 1.33 -10.52
CA LEU A 111 5.80 1.29 -9.18
C LEU A 111 7.00 2.23 -9.03
N ARG A 112 7.87 2.30 -10.04
CA ARG A 112 8.98 3.25 -10.05
C ARG A 112 8.50 4.69 -10.00
N VAL A 113 7.49 5.00 -10.81
CA VAL A 113 6.90 6.34 -10.82
C VAL A 113 6.36 6.70 -9.44
N LEU A 114 5.72 5.75 -8.77
CA LEU A 114 5.22 5.96 -7.42
C LEU A 114 6.34 6.34 -6.45
N PHE A 115 7.45 5.61 -6.47
CA PHE A 115 8.56 5.87 -5.56
C PHE A 115 9.28 7.19 -5.91
N GLU A 116 9.41 7.52 -7.16
CA GLU A 116 9.96 8.81 -7.58
C GLU A 116 9.09 9.96 -7.10
N LYS A 117 7.77 9.82 -7.24
CA LYS A 117 6.82 10.81 -6.76
C LYS A 117 6.90 10.99 -5.24
N ALA A 118 7.19 9.91 -4.53
CA ALA A 118 7.33 9.95 -3.08
C ALA A 118 8.67 10.54 -2.63
N GLY A 119 9.56 10.89 -3.55
CA GLY A 119 10.85 11.48 -3.21
C GLY A 119 11.94 10.49 -2.84
N THR A 120 11.78 9.27 -3.28
CA THR A 120 12.74 8.20 -2.97
C THR A 120 13.72 7.99 -4.11
#